data_2c8c434e18adc70fa491ec049fbefe2d
#
_entry.id   2c8c434e18adc70fa491ec049fbefe2d
#
_cell.length_a   1.000
_cell.length_b   1.000
_cell.length_c   1.000
_cell.angle_alpha   90.00
_cell.angle_beta   90.00
_cell.angle_gamma   90.00
#
_symmetry.space_group_name_H-M   'P 1'
#
loop_
_entity.id
_entity.type
_entity.pdbx_description
1 polymer ?
#
loop_
_entity_poly.entity_id
_entity_poly.type
_entity_poly.pdbx_seq_one_letter_code
_entity_poly.pdbx_strand_id
1 'polypeptide(L)'
;VAGNHDVWSGDGDPLDFIMRDHQGLYEKFGARMRLVFPNGKEIIINARHTFKGNSIWNTAHGVSRAAQTGWADHILTCGHTHVSGYQVLKNPASGLISHALQVASFKIMDSYADKLGLDDKNIFNCPVTVIDPQYDDDDNRLITTIFNPIEGANFLTWKRENWKAQNKK
;
A
#
# COMPACT_ATOMS: atom_id res chain seq x y z
N VAL A 1 5.07 -5.22 8.88
CA VAL A 1 6.09 -4.20 9.13
C VAL A 1 5.77 -3.51 10.44
N ALA A 2 6.75 -3.41 11.33
CA ALA A 2 6.59 -2.79 12.64
C ALA A 2 6.40 -1.26 12.54
N GLY A 3 5.59 -0.72 13.44
CA GLY A 3 5.45 0.72 13.67
C GLY A 3 6.37 1.21 14.80
N ASN A 4 6.48 2.52 14.94
CA ASN A 4 7.33 3.13 15.98
C ASN A 4 6.79 2.88 17.41
N HIS A 5 5.51 2.59 17.57
CA HIS A 5 4.90 2.27 18.87
C HIS A 5 5.09 0.81 19.29
N ASP A 6 5.38 -0.08 18.36
CA ASP A 6 5.54 -1.51 18.66
C ASP A 6 6.82 -1.81 19.47
N VAL A 7 7.81 -0.92 19.43
CA VAL A 7 9.11 -1.06 20.13
C VAL A 7 9.16 -0.32 21.49
N TRP A 8 8.07 0.26 21.95
CA TRP A 8 8.04 1.04 23.21
C TRP A 8 7.85 0.19 24.47
N SER A 9 7.64 -1.10 24.34
CA SER A 9 7.38 -2.00 25.49
C SER A 9 8.61 -2.36 26.33
N GLY A 10 9.79 -1.83 26.00
CA GLY A 10 11.01 -1.93 26.82
C GLY A 10 11.75 -3.27 26.75
N ASP A 11 11.08 -4.40 26.89
CA ASP A 11 11.69 -5.73 27.05
C ASP A 11 11.59 -6.63 25.79
N GLY A 12 11.23 -6.09 24.65
CA GLY A 12 11.11 -6.85 23.41
C GLY A 12 10.10 -6.28 22.45
N ASP A 13 10.04 -6.88 21.29
CA ASP A 13 9.09 -6.54 20.24
C ASP A 13 7.86 -7.44 20.37
N PRO A 14 6.67 -6.92 20.77
CA PRO A 14 5.48 -7.74 20.94
C PRO A 14 5.04 -8.41 19.62
N LEU A 15 5.34 -7.81 18.47
CA LEU A 15 5.04 -8.42 17.17
C LEU A 15 5.95 -9.61 16.87
N ASP A 16 7.21 -9.58 17.29
CA ASP A 16 8.12 -10.74 17.21
C ASP A 16 7.54 -11.94 17.98
N PHE A 17 6.95 -11.68 19.15
CA PHE A 17 6.31 -12.72 19.95
C PHE A 17 5.05 -13.28 19.26
N ILE A 18 4.19 -12.41 18.76
CA ILE A 18 2.95 -12.81 18.08
C ILE A 18 3.28 -13.59 16.79
N MET A 19 4.29 -13.15 16.04
CA MET A 19 4.63 -13.73 14.74
C MET A 19 5.37 -15.08 14.84
N ARG A 20 5.83 -15.50 16.02
CA ARG A 20 6.48 -16.82 16.19
C ARG A 20 5.60 -17.98 15.79
N ASP A 21 4.30 -17.86 16.05
CA ASP A 21 3.31 -18.91 15.78
C ASP A 21 2.55 -18.71 14.46
N HIS A 22 2.89 -17.66 13.71
CA HIS A 22 2.25 -17.32 12.45
C HIS A 22 3.17 -17.57 11.26
N GLN A 23 2.62 -18.20 10.22
CA GLN A 23 3.30 -18.30 8.93
C GLN A 23 3.17 -16.98 8.20
N GLY A 24 4.22 -16.18 8.20
CA GLY A 24 4.24 -14.88 7.52
C GLY A 24 5.60 -14.22 7.55
N LEU A 25 5.77 -13.19 6.74
CA LEU A 25 6.98 -12.38 6.73
C LEU A 25 6.81 -11.23 7.72
N TYR A 26 7.69 -11.19 8.70
CA TYR A 26 7.80 -10.07 9.64
C TYR A 26 9.11 -9.31 9.40
N GLU A 27 8.98 -8.01 9.10
CA GLU A 27 10.11 -7.12 8.85
C GLU A 27 9.98 -5.84 9.69
N LYS A 28 11.05 -5.50 10.43
CA LYS A 28 11.02 -4.37 11.37
C LYS A 28 10.95 -3.01 10.70
N PHE A 29 11.62 -2.85 9.56
CA PHE A 29 11.79 -1.52 8.94
C PHE A 29 11.05 -1.36 7.62
N GLY A 30 10.74 -2.44 6.94
CA GLY A 30 10.04 -2.44 5.67
C GLY A 30 10.24 -3.74 4.93
N ALA A 31 9.22 -4.16 4.22
CA ALA A 31 9.22 -5.33 3.38
C ALA A 31 9.17 -4.92 1.91
N ARG A 32 10.09 -5.41 1.11
CA ARG A 32 10.02 -5.31 -0.35
C ARG A 32 9.82 -6.71 -0.90
N MET A 33 8.58 -6.98 -1.31
CA MET A 33 8.14 -8.30 -1.73
C MET A 33 7.99 -8.35 -3.25
N ARG A 34 8.32 -9.50 -3.83
CA ARG A 34 8.08 -9.79 -5.23
C ARG A 34 7.02 -10.88 -5.35
N LEU A 35 5.89 -10.52 -5.93
CA LEU A 35 4.83 -11.47 -6.30
C LEU A 35 5.10 -11.98 -7.71
N VAL A 36 5.20 -13.30 -7.87
CA VAL A 36 5.38 -13.95 -9.17
C VAL A 36 4.07 -14.65 -9.53
N PHE A 37 3.48 -14.26 -10.65
CA PHE A 37 2.25 -14.85 -11.17
C PHE A 37 2.52 -16.06 -12.07
N PRO A 38 1.53 -16.95 -12.27
CA PRO A 38 1.72 -18.16 -13.08
C PRO A 38 2.14 -17.91 -14.54
N ASN A 39 1.82 -16.74 -15.08
CA ASN A 39 2.26 -16.31 -16.41
C ASN A 39 3.68 -15.72 -16.47
N GLY A 40 4.40 -15.73 -15.34
CA GLY A 40 5.75 -15.16 -15.21
C GLY A 40 5.78 -13.67 -14.93
N LYS A 41 4.63 -12.99 -14.87
CA LYS A 41 4.57 -11.57 -14.49
C LYS A 41 5.02 -11.39 -13.05
N GLU A 42 5.83 -10.37 -12.80
CA GLU A 42 6.32 -10.01 -11.47
C GLU A 42 5.80 -8.64 -11.06
N ILE A 43 5.31 -8.54 -9.83
CA ILE A 43 4.88 -7.29 -9.21
C ILE A 43 5.69 -7.06 -7.94
N ILE A 44 6.30 -5.89 -7.82
CA ILE A 44 7.08 -5.52 -6.65
C ILE A 44 6.22 -4.61 -5.76
N ILE A 45 6.07 -5.04 -4.49
CA ILE A 45 5.37 -4.29 -3.44
C ILE A 45 6.40 -3.87 -2.40
N ASN A 46 6.47 -2.57 -2.10
CA ASN A 46 7.33 -2.00 -1.08
C ASN A 46 6.47 -1.40 0.04
N ALA A 47 6.36 -2.12 1.14
CA ALA A 47 5.60 -1.72 2.31
C ALA A 47 6.55 -1.25 3.41
N ARG A 48 6.33 -0.05 3.93
CA ARG A 48 7.13 0.53 5.03
C ARG A 48 6.24 1.16 6.07
N HIS A 49 6.77 1.36 7.27
CA HIS A 49 6.06 2.16 8.25
C HIS A 49 5.88 3.60 7.75
N THR A 50 6.94 4.19 7.17
CA THR A 50 6.90 5.52 6.55
C THR A 50 7.96 5.65 5.46
N PHE A 51 7.77 6.60 4.54
CA PHE A 51 8.78 7.08 3.60
C PHE A 51 9.17 8.52 3.95
N LYS A 52 10.43 8.88 3.72
CA LYS A 52 10.95 10.23 4.03
C LYS A 52 10.32 11.29 3.12
N GLY A 53 9.74 12.30 3.72
CA GLY A 53 9.21 13.48 3.05
C GLY A 53 7.85 13.88 3.61
N ASN A 54 7.67 15.18 3.87
CA ASN A 54 6.42 15.75 4.34
C ASN A 54 5.99 16.88 3.41
N SER A 55 4.69 17.05 3.27
CA SER A 55 4.09 18.18 2.57
C SER A 55 2.72 18.47 3.18
N ILE A 56 2.43 19.73 3.43
CA ILE A 56 1.11 20.18 3.88
C ILE A 56 0.05 20.09 2.78
N TRP A 57 0.49 20.05 1.52
CA TRP A 57 -0.38 20.04 0.34
C TRP A 57 -0.61 18.65 -0.26
N ASN A 58 0.28 17.71 0.03
CA ASN A 58 0.21 16.36 -0.53
C ASN A 58 0.48 15.33 0.56
N THR A 59 -0.56 14.69 1.03
CA THR A 59 -0.49 13.65 2.08
C THR A 59 0.32 12.43 1.66
N ALA A 60 0.38 12.12 0.36
CA ALA A 60 1.19 11.04 -0.20
C ALA A 60 2.63 11.46 -0.57
N HIS A 61 3.10 12.65 -0.17
CA HIS A 61 4.37 13.21 -0.66
C HIS A 61 5.56 12.27 -0.44
N GLY A 62 5.72 11.73 0.76
CA GLY A 62 6.87 10.86 1.09
C GLY A 62 6.92 9.61 0.21
N VAL A 63 5.81 8.91 0.09
CA VAL A 63 5.71 7.68 -0.70
C VAL A 63 5.80 7.97 -2.20
N SER A 64 5.22 9.08 -2.69
CA SER A 64 5.30 9.49 -4.09
C SER A 64 6.71 9.89 -4.49
N ARG A 65 7.40 10.64 -3.62
CA ARG A 65 8.81 10.99 -3.81
C ARG A 65 9.67 9.73 -3.90
N ALA A 66 9.44 8.75 -3.03
CA ALA A 66 10.17 7.49 -3.05
C ALA A 66 9.99 6.75 -4.38
N ALA A 67 8.77 6.71 -4.93
CA ALA A 67 8.48 6.13 -6.23
C ALA A 67 9.18 6.85 -7.38
N GLN A 68 9.29 8.19 -7.32
CA GLN A 68 9.93 9.00 -8.36
C GLN A 68 11.45 8.95 -8.35
N THR A 69 12.06 8.94 -7.15
CA THR A 69 13.50 9.22 -7.00
C THR A 69 14.34 8.01 -6.59
N GLY A 70 13.74 6.91 -6.17
CA GLY A 70 14.53 5.80 -5.62
C GLY A 70 13.98 4.40 -5.83
N TRP A 71 12.69 4.21 -5.66
CA TRP A 71 12.08 2.90 -5.71
C TRP A 71 11.11 2.81 -6.89
N ALA A 72 11.63 2.35 -8.01
CA ALA A 72 10.79 2.05 -9.18
C ALA A 72 10.03 0.74 -8.95
N ASP A 73 9.15 0.72 -7.95
CA ASP A 73 8.32 -0.43 -7.59
C ASP A 73 6.88 -0.21 -8.07
N HIS A 74 6.13 -1.28 -8.29
CA HIS A 74 4.76 -1.19 -8.79
C HIS A 74 3.80 -0.61 -7.75
N ILE A 75 3.95 -1.04 -6.48
CA ILE A 75 3.13 -0.59 -5.36
C ILE A 75 4.05 -0.18 -4.21
N LEU A 76 3.94 1.07 -3.77
CA LEU A 76 4.58 1.55 -2.55
C LEU A 76 3.49 1.93 -1.56
N THR A 77 3.57 1.43 -0.34
CA THR A 77 2.57 1.72 0.69
C THR A 77 3.19 2.00 2.04
N CYS A 78 2.62 2.94 2.77
CA CYS A 78 3.00 3.24 4.14
C CYS A 78 1.82 3.78 4.96
N GLY A 79 2.01 3.82 6.28
CA GLY A 79 1.07 4.36 7.25
C GLY A 79 1.66 5.53 8.04
N HIS A 80 1.70 5.42 9.37
CA HIS A 80 2.32 6.29 10.36
C HIS A 80 1.58 7.61 10.62
N THR A 81 1.35 8.43 9.61
CA THR A 81 0.83 9.81 9.80
C THR A 81 -0.68 9.91 9.97
N HIS A 82 -1.39 8.78 9.91
CA HIS A 82 -2.85 8.68 10.05
C HIS A 82 -3.66 9.51 9.04
N VAL A 83 -3.06 9.84 7.92
CA VAL A 83 -3.71 10.54 6.81
C VAL A 83 -3.75 9.68 5.56
N SER A 84 -4.75 9.87 4.73
CA SER A 84 -4.87 9.18 3.46
C SER A 84 -4.24 9.97 2.33
N GLY A 85 -3.59 9.27 1.41
CA GLY A 85 -3.09 9.87 0.18
C GLY A 85 -2.81 8.82 -0.88
N TYR A 86 -3.07 9.14 -2.12
CA TYR A 86 -2.84 8.23 -3.24
C TYR A 86 -2.38 8.98 -4.47
N GLN A 87 -1.38 8.44 -5.13
CA GLN A 87 -0.85 8.97 -6.38
C GLN A 87 -0.45 7.86 -7.33
N VAL A 88 -0.75 8.01 -8.61
CA VAL A 88 -0.25 7.15 -9.68
C VAL A 88 0.82 7.93 -10.45
N LEU A 89 1.95 7.31 -10.66
CA LEU A 89 3.15 7.93 -11.21
C LEU A 89 3.70 7.05 -12.33
N LYS A 90 4.04 7.65 -13.47
CA LYS A 90 4.71 6.94 -14.55
C LYS A 90 6.19 7.34 -14.57
N ASN A 91 7.06 6.34 -14.52
CA ASN A 91 8.49 6.56 -14.71
C ASN A 91 8.76 6.75 -16.22
N PRO A 92 9.28 7.91 -16.64
CA PRO A 92 9.44 8.19 -18.08
C PRO A 92 10.54 7.35 -18.75
N ALA A 93 11.51 6.85 -17.97
CA ALA A 93 12.61 6.06 -18.53
C ALA A 93 12.23 4.59 -18.75
N SER A 94 11.49 3.98 -17.83
CA SER A 94 11.08 2.58 -17.90
C SER A 94 9.65 2.35 -18.39
N GLY A 95 8.82 3.39 -18.37
CA GLY A 95 7.38 3.27 -18.61
C GLY A 95 6.58 2.76 -17.43
N LEU A 96 7.23 2.24 -16.38
CA LEU A 96 6.58 1.64 -15.21
C LEU A 96 5.58 2.61 -14.56
N ILE A 97 4.37 2.12 -14.33
CA ILE A 97 3.34 2.81 -13.56
C ILE A 97 3.42 2.35 -12.11
N SER A 98 3.70 3.28 -11.21
CA SER A 98 3.78 3.06 -9.76
C SER A 98 2.55 3.60 -9.06
N HIS A 99 2.03 2.85 -8.09
CA HIS A 99 0.94 3.22 -7.21
C HIS A 99 1.48 3.53 -5.82
N ALA A 100 1.43 4.79 -5.43
CA ALA A 100 1.95 5.29 -4.15
C ALA A 100 0.79 5.56 -3.18
N LEU A 101 0.74 4.82 -2.08
CA LEU A 101 -0.35 4.84 -1.09
C LEU A 101 0.18 5.25 0.29
N GLN A 102 -0.37 6.33 0.82
CA GLN A 102 -0.31 6.67 2.23
C GLN A 102 -1.65 6.24 2.84
N VAL A 103 -1.62 5.25 3.72
CA VAL A 103 -2.82 4.65 4.31
C VAL A 103 -3.05 5.27 5.68
N ALA A 104 -4.27 5.72 5.93
CA ALA A 104 -4.66 6.26 7.22
C ALA A 104 -4.86 5.15 8.27
N SER A 105 -5.25 5.56 9.47
CA SER A 105 -5.49 4.70 10.61
C SER A 105 -6.97 4.34 10.74
N PHE A 106 -7.27 3.23 11.42
CA PHE A 106 -8.60 2.96 12.00
C PHE A 106 -8.86 3.77 13.27
N LYS A 107 -7.87 4.53 13.74
CA LYS A 107 -8.00 5.39 14.90
C LYS A 107 -8.91 6.57 14.57
N ILE A 108 -9.93 6.78 15.41
CA ILE A 108 -10.79 7.96 15.38
C ILE A 108 -10.02 9.13 16.01
N MET A 109 -10.35 10.35 15.61
CA MET A 109 -9.85 11.57 16.25
C MET A 109 -10.08 11.50 17.76
N ASP A 110 -9.02 11.64 18.52
CA ASP A 110 -9.06 11.60 19.98
C ASP A 110 -8.68 12.96 20.60
N SER A 111 -8.80 13.05 21.92
CA SER A 111 -8.47 14.26 22.67
C SER A 111 -7.00 14.73 22.49
N TYR A 112 -6.10 13.81 22.14
CA TYR A 112 -4.71 14.17 21.83
C TYR A 112 -4.58 14.88 20.48
N ALA A 113 -5.26 14.36 19.47
CA ALA A 113 -5.29 14.97 18.15
C ALA A 113 -5.97 16.35 18.18
N ASP A 114 -7.10 16.44 18.89
CA ASP A 114 -7.82 17.69 19.11
C ASP A 114 -6.95 18.72 19.84
N LYS A 115 -6.28 18.32 20.92
CA LYS A 115 -5.34 19.19 21.67
C LYS A 115 -4.22 19.76 20.81
N LEU A 116 -3.75 18.99 19.81
CA LEU A 116 -2.70 19.41 18.89
C LEU A 116 -3.23 20.16 17.66
N GLY A 117 -4.56 20.30 17.53
CA GLY A 117 -5.17 20.93 16.35
C GLY A 117 -4.89 20.17 15.05
N LEU A 118 -4.82 18.83 15.10
CA LEU A 118 -4.58 18.02 13.93
C LEU A 118 -5.86 17.90 13.10
N ASP A 119 -5.75 18.14 11.80
CA ASP A 119 -6.86 17.97 10.86
C ASP A 119 -7.15 16.49 10.62
N ASP A 120 -8.44 16.15 10.54
CA ASP A 120 -8.85 14.83 10.04
C ASP A 120 -8.70 14.80 8.50
N LYS A 121 -7.70 14.03 8.04
CA LYS A 121 -7.42 13.76 6.61
C LYS A 121 -7.55 12.28 6.29
N ASN A 122 -8.37 11.56 7.07
CA ASN A 122 -8.64 10.15 6.90
C ASN A 122 -9.78 9.94 5.88
N ILE A 123 -9.44 9.65 4.64
CA ILE A 123 -10.41 9.37 3.56
C ILE A 123 -10.58 7.85 3.40
N PHE A 124 -9.50 7.08 3.54
CA PHE A 124 -9.51 5.62 3.46
C PHE A 124 -8.44 5.02 4.38
N ASN A 125 -8.74 3.89 4.98
CA ASN A 125 -7.86 3.16 5.89
C ASN A 125 -7.59 1.71 5.47
N CYS A 126 -8.34 1.18 4.53
CA CYS A 126 -8.18 -0.20 4.03
C CYS A 126 -8.39 -0.25 2.51
N PRO A 127 -7.50 0.35 1.71
CA PRO A 127 -7.57 0.26 0.26
C PRO A 127 -7.28 -1.16 -0.22
N VAL A 128 -7.98 -1.58 -1.26
CA VAL A 128 -7.76 -2.84 -1.96
C VAL A 128 -7.06 -2.57 -3.28
N THR A 129 -5.97 -3.27 -3.52
CA THR A 129 -5.26 -3.21 -4.80
C THR A 129 -5.48 -4.50 -5.57
N VAL A 130 -6.18 -4.41 -6.70
CA VAL A 130 -6.43 -5.53 -7.61
C VAL A 130 -5.38 -5.53 -8.71
N ILE A 131 -4.70 -6.66 -8.87
CA ILE A 131 -3.65 -6.85 -9.88
C ILE A 131 -4.19 -7.77 -10.99
N ASP A 132 -4.07 -7.32 -12.22
CA ASP A 132 -4.41 -8.12 -13.41
C ASP A 132 -3.13 -8.41 -14.23
N PRO A 133 -2.47 -9.54 -14.02
CA PRO A 133 -1.14 -9.80 -14.54
C PRO A 133 -1.09 -10.04 -16.07
N GLN A 134 -2.20 -9.86 -16.77
CA GLN A 134 -2.24 -9.94 -18.24
C GLN A 134 -1.68 -8.68 -18.91
N TYR A 135 -1.59 -7.57 -18.17
CA TYR A 135 -1.17 -6.27 -18.71
C TYR A 135 0.30 -5.98 -18.43
N ASP A 136 0.89 -5.12 -19.25
CA ASP A 136 2.29 -4.70 -19.13
C ASP A 136 2.48 -3.62 -18.06
N ASP A 137 3.73 -3.34 -17.67
CA ASP A 137 4.09 -2.43 -16.58
C ASP A 137 3.72 -0.97 -16.86
N ASP A 138 3.52 -0.62 -18.11
CA ASP A 138 3.12 0.71 -18.56
C ASP A 138 1.61 0.84 -18.86
N ASP A 139 0.85 -0.23 -18.61
CA ASP A 139 -0.61 -0.25 -18.80
C ASP A 139 -1.31 0.00 -17.46
N ASN A 140 -2.20 1.00 -17.42
CA ASN A 140 -2.94 1.38 -16.22
C ASN A 140 -3.97 0.32 -15.76
N ARG A 141 -4.23 -0.71 -16.56
CA ARG A 141 -5.12 -1.85 -16.21
C ARG A 141 -4.42 -2.92 -15.38
N LEU A 142 -3.07 -2.90 -15.32
CA LEU A 142 -2.28 -3.85 -14.53
C LEU A 142 -2.66 -3.77 -13.05
N ILE A 143 -2.81 -2.56 -12.52
CA ILE A 143 -3.09 -2.30 -11.12
C ILE A 143 -4.27 -1.34 -10.99
N THR A 144 -5.26 -1.73 -10.20
CA THR A 144 -6.42 -0.90 -9.86
C THR A 144 -6.53 -0.81 -8.35
N THR A 145 -6.51 0.41 -7.79
CA THR A 145 -6.70 0.66 -6.36
C THR A 145 -8.11 1.16 -6.09
N ILE A 146 -8.81 0.52 -5.16
CA ILE A 146 -10.18 0.83 -4.75
C ILE A 146 -10.16 1.08 -3.25
N PHE A 147 -10.76 2.18 -2.81
CA PHE A 147 -10.62 2.65 -1.43
C PHE A 147 -11.61 2.03 -0.44
N ASN A 148 -12.64 1.35 -0.96
CA ASN A 148 -13.58 0.58 -0.15
C ASN A 148 -13.30 -0.92 -0.34
N PRO A 149 -13.09 -1.70 0.75
CA PRO A 149 -12.75 -3.12 0.64
C PRO A 149 -13.88 -3.97 0.07
N ILE A 150 -15.14 -3.61 0.32
CA ILE A 150 -16.31 -4.34 -0.22
C ILE A 150 -16.40 -4.12 -1.74
N GLU A 151 -16.25 -2.88 -2.18
CA GLU A 151 -16.21 -2.56 -3.62
C GLU A 151 -15.03 -3.22 -4.32
N GLY A 152 -13.87 -3.27 -3.66
CA GLY A 152 -12.70 -3.97 -4.16
C GLY A 152 -12.93 -5.47 -4.37
N ALA A 153 -13.59 -6.12 -3.41
CA ALA A 153 -13.96 -7.54 -3.50
C ALA A 153 -14.98 -7.80 -4.63
N ASN A 154 -15.97 -6.91 -4.77
CA ASN A 154 -16.97 -6.98 -5.84
C ASN A 154 -16.32 -6.79 -7.22
N PHE A 155 -15.41 -5.83 -7.36
CA PHE A 155 -14.67 -5.61 -8.58
C PHE A 155 -13.79 -6.82 -8.98
N LEU A 156 -13.11 -7.43 -8.02
CA LEU A 156 -12.34 -8.64 -8.25
C LEU A 156 -13.23 -9.80 -8.71
N THR A 157 -14.38 -9.97 -8.09
CA THR A 157 -15.37 -10.99 -8.46
C THR A 157 -15.84 -10.77 -9.89
N TRP A 158 -16.24 -9.54 -10.24
CA TRP A 158 -16.65 -9.18 -11.59
C TRP A 158 -15.55 -9.45 -12.64
N LYS A 159 -14.30 -9.09 -12.35
CA LYS A 159 -13.16 -9.39 -13.24
C LYS A 159 -13.00 -10.89 -13.48
N ARG A 160 -13.08 -11.70 -12.42
CA ARG A 160 -12.98 -13.17 -12.50
C ARG A 160 -14.11 -13.80 -13.32
N GLU A 161 -15.32 -13.32 -13.16
CA GLU A 161 -16.49 -13.81 -13.91
C GLU A 161 -16.38 -13.47 -15.39
N ASN A 162 -15.99 -12.24 -15.71
CA ASN A 162 -15.76 -11.82 -17.10
C ASN A 162 -14.64 -12.64 -17.76
N TRP A 163 -13.54 -12.86 -17.06
CA TRP A 163 -12.46 -13.69 -17.57
C TRP A 163 -12.92 -15.12 -17.86
N LYS A 164 -13.69 -15.73 -16.94
CA LYS A 164 -14.27 -17.07 -17.15
C LYS A 164 -15.23 -17.11 -18.34
N ALA A 165 -16.05 -16.06 -18.50
CA ALA A 165 -16.99 -16.00 -19.62
C ALA A 165 -16.28 -15.92 -20.97
N GLN A 166 -15.19 -15.16 -21.07
CA GLN A 166 -14.39 -15.02 -22.29
C GLN A 166 -13.54 -16.24 -22.62
N ASN A 167 -13.17 -17.05 -21.59
CA ASN A 167 -12.29 -18.21 -21.73
C ASN A 167 -13.04 -19.55 -21.54
N LYS A 168 -14.36 -19.56 -21.59
CA LYS A 168 -15.13 -20.81 -21.71
C LYS A 168 -14.89 -21.42 -23.10
N LYS A 169 -14.06 -22.46 -23.12
CA LYS A 169 -13.97 -23.41 -24.23
C LYS A 169 -14.97 -24.52 -24.04
#